data_98c364d32c4a83394bc984031518b4f2
#
_entry.id   98c364d32c4a83394bc984031518b4f2
#
_cell.length_a   1.000
_cell.length_b   1.000
_cell.length_c   1.000
_cell.angle_alpha   90.00
_cell.angle_beta   90.00
_cell.angle_gamma   90.00
#
_symmetry.space_group_name_H-M   'P 1'
#
loop_
_entity.id
_entity.type
_entity.pdbx_description
1 polymer ?
#
loop_
_entity_poly.entity_id
_entity_poly.type
_entity_poly.pdbx_seq_one_letter_code
_entity_poly.pdbx_strand_id
1 'polypeptide(L)'
;MANAIYLDCHAGIAGDMLLSALVDLGADPHKIESELKTLPLDNFELHFQKKVKQGIHAMTLNIDFDEPHHHRHASDIFKMIDDSALSPRVKARSKSIFEVIGHAEAKIHGMSFKNVHFHEVGAMDSIIDIIGGCIALELLNIDELYCSPIPTGNGKINIAHGISPVPAPATAEILKDVPLA
;
A
#
# COMPACT_ATOMS: atom_id res chain seq x y z
N MET A 1 -0.69 -13.65 23.61
CA MET A 1 -0.73 -14.49 22.39
C MET A 1 -0.62 -13.50 21.23
N ALA A 2 0.20 -13.79 20.22
CA ALA A 2 0.26 -12.96 19.02
C ALA A 2 -1.02 -13.16 18.19
N ASN A 3 -1.57 -12.06 17.66
CA ASN A 3 -2.69 -12.10 16.73
C ASN A 3 -2.14 -12.19 15.31
N ALA A 4 -2.56 -13.20 14.56
CA ALA A 4 -2.14 -13.40 13.17
C ALA A 4 -3.32 -13.36 12.21
N ILE A 5 -3.09 -12.87 11.01
CA ILE A 5 -4.03 -12.98 9.89
C ILE A 5 -3.40 -13.75 8.74
N TYR A 6 -4.24 -14.39 7.95
CA TYR A 6 -3.87 -15.04 6.71
C TYR A 6 -4.58 -14.38 5.54
N LEU A 7 -3.83 -13.95 4.53
CA LEU A 7 -4.33 -13.39 3.30
C LEU A 7 -4.40 -14.47 2.22
N ASP A 8 -5.60 -14.79 1.77
CA ASP A 8 -5.80 -15.67 0.63
C ASP A 8 -5.78 -14.85 -0.66
N CYS A 9 -4.62 -14.80 -1.31
CA CYS A 9 -4.36 -13.96 -2.47
C CYS A 9 -4.67 -14.64 -3.81
N HIS A 10 -5.50 -15.70 -3.86
CA HIS A 10 -5.76 -16.48 -5.08
C HIS A 10 -6.24 -15.63 -6.29
N ALA A 11 -6.85 -14.47 -6.04
CA ALA A 11 -7.30 -13.52 -7.06
C ALA A 11 -6.39 -12.28 -7.20
N GLY A 12 -5.19 -12.31 -6.62
CA GLY A 12 -4.29 -11.17 -6.51
C GLY A 12 -4.56 -10.34 -5.25
N ILE A 13 -3.77 -9.29 -5.07
CA ILE A 13 -3.88 -8.35 -3.98
C ILE A 13 -3.46 -6.96 -4.45
N ALA A 14 -4.17 -5.93 -3.98
CA ALA A 14 -3.83 -4.51 -4.16
C ALA A 14 -4.02 -3.80 -2.81
N GLY A 15 -3.48 -2.59 -2.67
CA GLY A 15 -3.50 -1.87 -1.40
C GLY A 15 -4.92 -1.54 -0.96
N ASP A 16 -5.75 -1.02 -1.86
CA ASP A 16 -7.17 -0.74 -1.64
C ASP A 16 -7.98 -2.00 -1.27
N MET A 17 -7.65 -3.15 -1.87
CA MET A 17 -8.25 -4.45 -1.53
C MET A 17 -7.88 -4.88 -0.11
N LEU A 18 -6.60 -4.77 0.26
CA LEU A 18 -6.14 -5.08 1.61
C LEU A 18 -6.81 -4.18 2.64
N LEU A 19 -6.81 -2.87 2.40
CA LEU A 19 -7.41 -1.90 3.31
C LEU A 19 -8.92 -2.13 3.46
N SER A 20 -9.63 -2.41 2.35
CA SER A 20 -11.04 -2.77 2.38
C SER A 20 -11.31 -4.05 3.17
N ALA A 21 -10.48 -5.07 3.00
CA ALA A 21 -10.61 -6.34 3.73
C ALA A 21 -10.38 -6.16 5.24
N LEU A 22 -9.41 -5.33 5.64
CA LEU A 22 -9.16 -5.02 7.05
C LEU A 22 -10.31 -4.24 7.69
N VAL A 23 -10.97 -3.34 6.94
CA VAL A 23 -12.19 -2.65 7.39
C VAL A 23 -13.36 -3.62 7.50
N ASP A 24 -13.54 -4.54 6.56
CA ASP A 24 -14.59 -5.57 6.65
C ASP A 24 -14.35 -6.54 7.83
N LEU A 25 -13.08 -6.76 8.19
CA LEU A 25 -12.67 -7.53 9.38
C LEU A 25 -12.95 -6.79 10.71
N GLY A 26 -13.18 -5.48 10.67
CA GLY A 26 -13.58 -4.69 11.84
C GLY A 26 -12.66 -3.52 12.20
N ALA A 27 -11.68 -3.17 11.35
CA ALA A 27 -10.93 -1.93 11.53
C ALA A 27 -11.87 -0.73 11.34
N ASP A 28 -11.82 0.24 12.25
CA ASP A 28 -12.68 1.43 12.23
C ASP A 28 -12.23 2.40 11.11
N PRO A 29 -13.02 2.60 10.03
CA PRO A 29 -12.66 3.43 8.90
C PRO A 29 -12.49 4.91 9.29
N HIS A 30 -13.27 5.40 10.27
CA HIS A 30 -13.16 6.78 10.74
C HIS A 30 -11.85 7.04 11.49
N LYS A 31 -11.37 6.05 12.25
CA LYS A 31 -10.06 6.14 12.89
C LYS A 31 -8.94 6.10 11.86
N ILE A 32 -9.03 5.23 10.85
CA ILE A 32 -8.05 5.17 9.77
C ILE A 32 -7.95 6.54 9.08
N GLU A 33 -9.09 7.11 8.68
CA GLU A 33 -9.12 8.42 8.02
C GLU A 33 -8.58 9.54 8.92
N SER A 34 -8.98 9.58 10.19
CA SER A 34 -8.54 10.60 11.13
C SER A 34 -7.03 10.55 11.40
N GLU A 35 -6.44 9.36 11.49
CA GLU A 35 -5.00 9.20 11.64
C GLU A 35 -4.25 9.57 10.35
N LEU A 36 -4.75 9.19 9.19
CA LEU A 36 -4.19 9.60 7.89
C LEU A 36 -4.24 11.14 7.71
N LYS A 37 -5.30 11.81 8.16
CA LYS A 37 -5.43 13.28 8.13
C LYS A 37 -4.45 14.01 9.06
N THR A 38 -3.68 13.31 9.90
CA THR A 38 -2.56 13.91 10.64
C THR A 38 -1.30 14.08 9.78
N LEU A 39 -1.26 13.46 8.61
CA LEU A 39 -0.19 13.61 7.64
C LEU A 39 -0.41 14.89 6.82
N PRO A 40 0.66 15.57 6.36
CA PRO A 40 0.55 16.75 5.50
C PRO A 40 0.22 16.34 4.05
N LEU A 41 -0.93 15.73 3.87
CA LEU A 41 -1.52 15.36 2.58
C LEU A 41 -2.55 16.40 2.18
N ASP A 42 -2.82 16.52 0.87
CA ASP A 42 -3.95 17.29 0.37
C ASP A 42 -5.28 16.69 0.86
N ASN A 43 -6.39 17.39 0.65
CA ASN A 43 -7.70 16.91 1.09
C ASN A 43 -8.07 15.62 0.37
N PHE A 44 -8.55 14.67 1.15
CA PHE A 44 -9.09 13.40 0.65
C PHE A 44 -10.25 12.93 1.54
N GLU A 45 -11.08 12.06 0.98
CA GLU A 45 -12.15 11.34 1.70
C GLU A 45 -12.08 9.85 1.37
N LEU A 46 -12.30 9.00 2.39
CA LEU A 46 -12.32 7.54 2.24
C LEU A 46 -13.77 7.05 2.24
N HIS A 47 -14.20 6.47 1.14
CA HIS A 47 -15.54 5.92 0.98
C HIS A 47 -15.54 4.41 0.96
N PHE A 48 -15.75 3.79 2.13
CA PHE A 48 -15.91 2.34 2.24
C PHE A 48 -17.37 1.96 2.00
N GLN A 49 -17.61 1.05 1.05
CA GLN A 49 -18.94 0.62 0.66
C GLN A 49 -19.02 -0.90 0.48
N LYS A 50 -20.09 -1.52 0.99
CA LYS A 50 -20.44 -2.90 0.63
C LYS A 50 -21.04 -2.93 -0.76
N LYS A 51 -20.42 -3.67 -1.67
CA LYS A 51 -20.90 -3.89 -3.04
C LYS A 51 -21.13 -5.36 -3.29
N VAL A 52 -22.12 -5.66 -4.14
CA VAL A 52 -22.35 -7.01 -4.64
C VAL A 52 -21.72 -7.13 -6.03
N LYS A 53 -20.76 -8.02 -6.18
CA LYS A 53 -20.10 -8.29 -7.45
C LYS A 53 -20.29 -9.79 -7.78
N GLN A 54 -20.99 -10.08 -8.86
CA GLN A 54 -21.32 -11.46 -9.27
C GLN A 54 -21.95 -12.32 -8.15
N GLY A 55 -22.84 -11.72 -7.34
CA GLY A 55 -23.51 -12.40 -6.24
C GLY A 55 -22.70 -12.49 -4.93
N ILE A 56 -21.47 -12.01 -4.91
CA ILE A 56 -20.61 -12.00 -3.72
C ILE A 56 -20.61 -10.58 -3.13
N HIS A 57 -20.87 -10.49 -1.82
CA HIS A 57 -20.73 -9.23 -1.08
C HIS A 57 -19.25 -9.01 -0.74
N ALA A 58 -18.75 -7.81 -1.04
CA ALA A 58 -17.38 -7.41 -0.71
C ALA A 58 -17.34 -5.95 -0.28
N MET A 59 -16.42 -5.61 0.61
CA MET A 59 -16.07 -4.23 0.91
C MET A 59 -15.22 -3.65 -0.22
N THR A 60 -15.46 -2.41 -0.59
CA THR A 60 -14.65 -1.66 -1.56
C THR A 60 -14.31 -0.30 -0.99
N LEU A 61 -13.13 0.20 -1.32
CA LEU A 61 -12.69 1.56 -1.04
C LEU A 61 -12.73 2.39 -2.33
N ASN A 62 -13.24 3.61 -2.22
CA ASN A 62 -13.01 4.67 -3.19
C ASN A 62 -12.36 5.82 -2.44
N ILE A 63 -11.25 6.33 -2.96
CA ILE A 63 -10.54 7.47 -2.40
C ILE A 63 -10.88 8.67 -3.28
N ASP A 64 -11.52 9.67 -2.70
CA ASP A 64 -11.84 10.92 -3.39
C ASP A 64 -10.80 11.98 -3.00
N PHE A 65 -10.06 12.50 -3.98
CA PHE A 65 -9.02 13.50 -3.76
C PHE A 65 -8.75 14.31 -5.03
N ASP A 66 -8.39 15.58 -4.82
CA ASP A 66 -7.97 16.51 -5.87
C ASP A 66 -6.44 16.67 -5.80
N GLU A 67 -5.69 15.75 -6.40
CA GLU A 67 -4.24 15.89 -6.49
C GLU A 67 -3.78 15.93 -7.95
N PRO A 68 -3.19 17.05 -8.41
CA PRO A 68 -2.37 17.02 -9.61
C PRO A 68 -1.13 16.17 -9.30
N HIS A 69 -0.89 15.13 -10.08
CA HIS A 69 0.18 14.14 -9.90
C HIS A 69 1.45 14.70 -9.26
N HIS A 70 1.65 14.44 -7.98
CA HIS A 70 2.86 14.83 -7.27
C HIS A 70 3.83 13.65 -7.19
N HIS A 71 4.98 13.82 -7.83
CA HIS A 71 6.12 12.94 -7.59
C HIS A 71 6.75 13.34 -6.27
N ARG A 72 6.78 12.43 -5.29
CA ARG A 72 7.41 12.67 -3.99
C ARG A 72 8.75 11.95 -3.91
N HIS A 73 9.76 12.62 -3.36
CA HIS A 73 11.00 11.95 -2.99
C HIS A 73 10.77 10.96 -1.86
N ALA A 74 11.52 9.87 -1.85
CA ALA A 74 11.50 8.94 -0.72
C ALA A 74 11.77 9.66 0.61
N SER A 75 12.72 10.59 0.63
CA SER A 75 13.05 11.40 1.82
C SER A 75 11.86 12.19 2.38
N ASP A 76 11.01 12.72 1.50
CA ASP A 76 9.85 13.52 1.91
C ASP A 76 8.79 12.65 2.57
N ILE A 77 8.56 11.45 2.03
CA ILE A 77 7.65 10.47 2.62
C ILE A 77 8.15 10.01 3.99
N PHE A 78 9.44 9.71 4.12
CA PHE A 78 10.02 9.32 5.41
C PHE A 78 9.90 10.43 6.45
N LYS A 79 10.20 11.68 6.05
CA LYS A 79 10.04 12.84 6.92
C LYS A 79 8.58 13.04 7.32
N MET A 80 7.64 12.93 6.39
CA MET A 80 6.21 13.04 6.66
C MET A 80 5.76 12.00 7.69
N ILE A 81 6.20 10.75 7.57
CA ILE A 81 5.89 9.68 8.53
C ILE A 81 6.51 10.00 9.90
N ASP A 82 7.77 10.42 9.95
CA ASP A 82 8.47 10.73 11.19
C ASP A 82 7.83 11.90 11.95
N ASP A 83 7.41 12.94 11.24
CA ASP A 83 6.80 14.14 11.81
C ASP A 83 5.31 13.95 12.18
N SER A 84 4.67 12.86 11.76
CA SER A 84 3.25 12.57 12.01
C SER A 84 2.96 12.22 13.47
N ALA A 85 1.68 12.21 13.83
CA ALA A 85 1.19 11.76 15.15
C ALA A 85 0.93 10.23 15.21
N LEU A 86 1.27 9.47 14.17
CA LEU A 86 1.07 8.02 14.10
C LEU A 86 1.83 7.28 15.20
N SER A 87 1.33 6.10 15.59
CA SER A 87 2.00 5.26 16.60
C SER A 87 3.40 4.83 16.12
N PRO A 88 4.35 4.59 17.05
CA PRO A 88 5.69 4.12 16.66
C PRO A 88 5.68 2.86 15.81
N ARG A 89 4.71 1.94 16.04
CA ARG A 89 4.58 0.69 15.31
C ARG A 89 4.06 0.93 13.88
N VAL A 90 3.09 1.82 13.69
CA VAL A 90 2.61 2.23 12.37
C VAL A 90 3.72 2.91 11.59
N LYS A 91 4.44 3.86 12.19
CA LYS A 91 5.60 4.52 11.56
C LYS A 91 6.64 3.51 11.09
N ALA A 92 7.03 2.58 11.97
CA ALA A 92 8.05 1.58 11.65
C ALA A 92 7.62 0.68 10.49
N ARG A 93 6.38 0.16 10.50
CA ARG A 93 5.83 -0.68 9.43
C ARG A 93 5.76 0.07 8.11
N SER A 94 5.19 1.28 8.10
CA SER A 94 5.08 2.10 6.90
C SER A 94 6.43 2.40 6.28
N LYS A 95 7.40 2.82 7.10
CA LYS A 95 8.76 3.09 6.61
C LYS A 95 9.42 1.84 6.04
N SER A 96 9.26 0.68 6.68
CA SER A 96 9.80 -0.59 6.17
C SER A 96 9.24 -0.96 4.79
N ILE A 97 7.94 -0.72 4.55
CA ILE A 97 7.33 -0.96 3.24
C ILE A 97 7.94 -0.01 2.19
N PHE A 98 8.01 1.30 2.48
CA PHE A 98 8.61 2.27 1.56
C PHE A 98 10.10 2.01 1.33
N GLU A 99 10.85 1.48 2.32
CA GLU A 99 12.25 1.07 2.16
C GLU A 99 12.38 -0.08 1.15
N VAL A 100 11.54 -1.11 1.25
CA VAL A 100 11.55 -2.24 0.32
C VAL A 100 11.26 -1.76 -1.10
N ILE A 101 10.23 -0.94 -1.28
CA ILE A 101 9.86 -0.39 -2.58
C ILE A 101 11.00 0.51 -3.12
N GLY A 102 11.52 1.40 -2.29
CA GLY A 102 12.58 2.32 -2.68
C GLY A 102 13.89 1.63 -3.05
N HIS A 103 14.25 0.53 -2.39
CA HIS A 103 15.41 -0.27 -2.76
C HIS A 103 15.21 -0.99 -4.10
N ALA A 104 14.01 -1.50 -4.37
CA ALA A 104 13.69 -2.09 -5.67
C ALA A 104 13.77 -1.05 -6.80
N GLU A 105 13.15 0.12 -6.60
CA GLU A 105 13.23 1.23 -7.57
C GLU A 105 14.67 1.70 -7.80
N ALA A 106 15.45 1.91 -6.72
CA ALA A 106 16.86 2.30 -6.82
C ALA A 106 17.66 1.32 -7.68
N LYS A 107 17.44 0.01 -7.47
CA LYS A 107 18.10 -1.05 -8.23
C LYS A 107 17.71 -1.04 -9.70
N ILE A 108 16.42 -0.95 -10.01
CA ILE A 108 15.91 -0.96 -11.39
C ILE A 108 16.40 0.27 -12.17
N HIS A 109 16.44 1.43 -11.51
CA HIS A 109 16.89 2.67 -12.13
C HIS A 109 18.40 2.91 -12.06
N GLY A 110 19.16 2.02 -11.42
CA GLY A 110 20.62 2.15 -11.31
C GLY A 110 21.06 3.39 -10.54
N MET A 111 20.27 3.82 -9.54
CA MET A 111 20.55 5.01 -8.74
C MET A 111 20.69 4.70 -7.26
N SER A 112 21.20 5.63 -6.47
CA SER A 112 21.22 5.50 -5.01
C SER A 112 19.81 5.70 -4.44
N PHE A 113 19.49 5.01 -3.33
CA PHE A 113 18.20 5.15 -2.63
C PHE A 113 17.82 6.61 -2.33
N LYS A 114 18.80 7.45 -1.98
CA LYS A 114 18.57 8.86 -1.67
C LYS A 114 18.01 9.67 -2.84
N ASN A 115 18.22 9.19 -4.06
CA ASN A 115 17.79 9.86 -5.29
C ASN A 115 16.50 9.26 -5.87
N VAL A 116 15.88 8.29 -5.16
CA VAL A 116 14.65 7.68 -5.62
C VAL A 116 13.51 8.68 -5.56
N HIS A 117 12.86 8.85 -6.71
CA HIS A 117 11.57 9.53 -6.85
C HIS A 117 10.51 8.46 -7.07
N PHE A 118 9.52 8.42 -6.23
CA PHE A 118 8.37 7.57 -6.44
C PHE A 118 7.44 8.20 -7.48
N HIS A 119 7.44 7.65 -8.69
CA HIS A 119 6.61 8.15 -9.79
C HIS A 119 5.14 7.75 -9.62
N GLU A 120 4.89 6.55 -9.14
CA GLU A 120 3.54 5.99 -8.90
C GLU A 120 3.27 5.87 -7.40
N VAL A 121 4.16 5.25 -6.64
CA VAL A 121 4.00 4.99 -5.19
C VAL A 121 4.09 6.27 -4.34
N GLY A 122 4.53 7.39 -4.91
CA GLY A 122 4.49 8.71 -4.29
C GLY A 122 3.15 9.43 -4.42
N ALA A 123 2.20 8.88 -5.19
CA ALA A 123 0.85 9.41 -5.33
C ALA A 123 0.02 9.18 -4.05
N MET A 124 -1.03 9.96 -3.88
CA MET A 124 -1.81 9.97 -2.64
C MET A 124 -2.48 8.62 -2.36
N ASP A 125 -3.04 7.98 -3.38
CA ASP A 125 -3.67 6.67 -3.26
C ASP A 125 -2.72 5.62 -2.69
N SER A 126 -1.50 5.54 -3.21
CA SER A 126 -0.48 4.59 -2.74
C SER A 126 -0.02 4.88 -1.29
N ILE A 127 0.09 6.16 -0.92
CA ILE A 127 0.42 6.56 0.45
C ILE A 127 -0.72 6.15 1.41
N ILE A 128 -1.96 6.40 1.02
CA ILE A 128 -3.15 6.01 1.80
C ILE A 128 -3.22 4.49 1.93
N ASP A 129 -3.01 3.74 0.86
CA ASP A 129 -3.03 2.28 0.87
C ASP A 129 -1.99 1.70 1.82
N ILE A 130 -0.74 2.19 1.76
CA ILE A 130 0.36 1.69 2.59
C ILE A 130 0.17 2.08 4.04
N ILE A 131 0.00 3.38 4.32
CA ILE A 131 -0.08 3.87 5.71
C ILE A 131 -1.43 3.48 6.33
N GLY A 132 -2.54 3.60 5.58
CA GLY A 132 -3.86 3.17 6.02
C GLY A 132 -3.92 1.68 6.33
N GLY A 133 -3.29 0.84 5.52
CA GLY A 133 -3.12 -0.59 5.80
C GLY A 133 -2.37 -0.85 7.11
N CYS A 134 -1.28 -0.11 7.37
CA CYS A 134 -0.52 -0.20 8.62
C CYS A 134 -1.36 0.26 9.84
N ILE A 135 -2.15 1.32 9.70
CA ILE A 135 -3.08 1.79 10.74
C ILE A 135 -4.15 0.73 11.00
N ALA A 136 -4.77 0.18 9.96
CA ALA A 136 -5.80 -0.85 10.10
C ALA A 136 -5.28 -2.11 10.82
N LEU A 137 -4.06 -2.56 10.48
CA LEU A 137 -3.39 -3.67 11.18
C LEU A 137 -3.14 -3.36 12.66
N GLU A 138 -2.80 -2.12 12.98
CA GLU A 138 -2.61 -1.66 14.37
C GLU A 138 -3.94 -1.66 15.14
N LEU A 139 -5.00 -1.11 14.56
CA LEU A 139 -6.34 -1.08 15.18
C LEU A 139 -6.89 -2.48 15.46
N LEU A 140 -6.56 -3.46 14.63
CA LEU A 140 -6.91 -4.86 14.79
C LEU A 140 -5.95 -5.63 15.73
N ASN A 141 -4.88 -4.97 16.23
CA ASN A 141 -3.81 -5.59 17.02
C ASN A 141 -3.16 -6.80 16.32
N ILE A 142 -2.94 -6.70 15.00
CA ILE A 142 -2.31 -7.77 14.24
C ILE A 142 -0.78 -7.69 14.39
N ASP A 143 -0.20 -8.80 14.85
CA ASP A 143 1.24 -8.95 15.06
C ASP A 143 1.92 -9.63 13.89
N GLU A 144 1.28 -10.63 13.30
CA GLU A 144 1.83 -11.47 12.24
C GLU A 144 0.88 -11.51 11.03
N LEU A 145 1.46 -11.50 9.84
CA LEU A 145 0.74 -11.58 8.58
C LEU A 145 1.32 -12.68 7.72
N TYR A 146 0.47 -13.61 7.34
CA TYR A 146 0.79 -14.71 6.42
C TYR A 146 -0.01 -14.54 5.14
N CYS A 147 0.51 -15.04 4.01
CA CYS A 147 -0.22 -15.03 2.75
C CYS A 147 -0.04 -16.33 1.98
N SER A 148 -1.00 -16.63 1.12
CA SER A 148 -0.87 -17.67 0.08
C SER A 148 0.21 -17.27 -0.94
N PRO A 149 0.67 -18.19 -1.81
CA PRO A 149 1.43 -17.81 -2.99
C PRO A 149 0.73 -16.70 -3.77
N ILE A 150 1.50 -15.73 -4.28
CA ILE A 150 0.96 -14.53 -4.91
C ILE A 150 0.87 -14.70 -6.42
N PRO A 151 -0.32 -14.60 -7.03
CA PRO A 151 -0.45 -14.60 -8.49
C PRO A 151 -0.02 -13.24 -9.03
N THR A 152 0.98 -13.24 -9.91
CA THR A 152 1.50 -12.00 -10.50
C THR A 152 0.86 -11.65 -11.85
N GLY A 153 0.13 -12.60 -12.43
CA GLY A 153 -0.39 -12.46 -13.78
C GLY A 153 0.69 -12.59 -14.85
N ASN A 154 0.32 -12.24 -16.08
CA ASN A 154 1.21 -12.27 -17.24
C ASN A 154 0.79 -11.21 -18.28
N GLY A 155 1.58 -11.08 -19.36
CA GLY A 155 1.30 -10.14 -20.44
C GLY A 155 2.14 -8.87 -20.34
N LYS A 156 1.54 -7.74 -20.75
CA LYS A 156 2.22 -6.43 -20.82
C LYS A 156 1.32 -5.34 -20.24
N ILE A 157 1.95 -4.35 -19.64
CA ILE A 157 1.29 -3.16 -19.07
C ILE A 157 2.03 -1.91 -19.56
N ASN A 158 1.27 -0.82 -19.77
CA ASN A 158 1.85 0.50 -20.00
C ASN A 158 2.13 1.16 -18.64
N ILE A 159 3.38 1.54 -18.43
CA ILE A 159 3.85 2.28 -17.25
C ILE A 159 4.51 3.57 -17.70
N ALA A 160 4.91 4.43 -16.77
CA ALA A 160 5.57 5.70 -17.05
C ALA A 160 6.81 5.56 -18.00
N HIS A 161 7.47 4.41 -17.98
CA HIS A 161 8.66 4.10 -18.80
C HIS A 161 8.35 3.32 -20.08
N GLY A 162 7.08 3.25 -20.48
CA GLY A 162 6.66 2.54 -21.70
C GLY A 162 6.04 1.16 -21.41
N ILE A 163 6.07 0.27 -22.39
CA ILE A 163 5.48 -1.06 -22.27
C ILE A 163 6.42 -1.98 -21.46
N SER A 164 5.93 -2.49 -20.34
CA SER A 164 6.64 -3.41 -19.46
C SER A 164 5.97 -4.79 -19.42
N PRO A 165 6.71 -5.87 -19.15
CA PRO A 165 6.10 -7.16 -18.82
C PRO A 165 5.38 -7.10 -17.47
N VAL A 166 4.45 -8.03 -17.24
CA VAL A 166 3.81 -8.26 -15.94
C VAL A 166 4.47 -9.50 -15.30
N PRO A 167 4.92 -9.40 -14.03
CA PRO A 167 4.93 -8.22 -13.17
C PRO A 167 5.94 -7.15 -13.64
N ALA A 168 5.68 -5.89 -13.27
CA ALA A 168 6.60 -4.78 -13.54
C ALA A 168 7.97 -5.01 -12.87
N PRO A 169 9.08 -4.44 -13.39
CA PRO A 169 10.43 -4.77 -12.92
C PRO A 169 10.65 -4.60 -11.41
N ALA A 170 10.15 -3.52 -10.80
CA ALA A 170 10.27 -3.31 -9.36
C ALA A 170 9.45 -4.34 -8.57
N THR A 171 8.25 -4.68 -9.03
CA THR A 171 7.42 -5.74 -8.44
C THR A 171 8.14 -7.09 -8.51
N ALA A 172 8.74 -7.42 -9.66
CA ALA A 172 9.51 -8.66 -9.82
C ALA A 172 10.72 -8.72 -8.87
N GLU A 173 11.38 -7.58 -8.64
CA GLU A 173 12.50 -7.50 -7.70
C GLU A 173 12.05 -7.70 -6.25
N ILE A 174 10.91 -7.09 -5.84
CA ILE A 174 10.34 -7.22 -4.49
C ILE A 174 9.91 -8.67 -4.23
N LEU A 175 9.34 -9.33 -5.24
CA LEU A 175 8.83 -10.70 -5.13
C LEU A 175 9.90 -11.78 -5.34
N LYS A 176 11.16 -11.39 -5.47
CA LYS A 176 12.27 -12.35 -5.54
C LYS A 176 12.29 -13.19 -4.26
N ASP A 177 12.41 -14.49 -4.45
CA ASP A 177 12.40 -15.50 -3.37
C ASP A 177 11.06 -15.61 -2.59
N VAL A 178 9.98 -14.96 -3.09
CA VAL A 178 8.62 -15.12 -2.58
C VAL A 178 7.90 -16.21 -3.39
N PRO A 179 7.15 -17.13 -2.74
CA PRO A 179 6.33 -18.10 -3.47
C PRO A 179 5.28 -17.41 -4.34
N LEU A 180 5.30 -17.75 -5.64
CA LEU A 180 4.35 -17.24 -6.64
C LEU A 180 3.42 -18.35 -7.13
N ALA A 181 2.21 -17.97 -7.58
CA ALA A 181 1.22 -18.86 -8.17
C ALA A 181 1.05 -18.60 -9.68
#